data_cf0db73e4cce4e3225decb2facafefaa
#
_entry.id   cf0db73e4cce4e3225decb2facafefaa
#
_cell.length_a   1.000
_cell.length_b   1.000
_cell.length_c   1.000
_cell.angle_alpha   90.00
_cell.angle_beta   90.00
_cell.angle_gamma   90.00
#
_symmetry.space_group_name_H-M   'P 1'
#
loop_
_entity.id
_entity.type
_entity.pdbx_description
1 polymer ?
#
loop_
_entity_poly.entity_id
_entity_poly.type
_entity_poly.pdbx_seq_one_letter_code
_entity_poly.pdbx_strand_id
1 'polypeptide(L)'
;MKSLPELSQDLQSNKTTARELLELCFEKISNPAGEGARAFLSVSHDKARAQADAMDSLRKSGSEPSAYAGIPISVKDLYDVKGEVTGAGSKILSTNAPADQDAPTIARLRHAGFVFVGRNNMVEFAYAGIGMNSHFGTPKIPYDRANGRIPGGSTSGGAVAVADGMAAATLGSDTGGSCRIPAAFCGITGYKPTASRVPIAGLTPLSFSLDSAGPLGNSVECCAILDAVMAGENVRTITPVDTKQIRLAIPETLVMDSLDDAVAAAFDRSVAALTNAGVEIVRIPFVELAELPYINRLGGFAASESYAWHKDFLANRMNEYDPRVGSRIAKGAAQSAADYITLCLERQRIIGLAAEITAPFDAIIMPTVAIIPPTIEHVDNDDVYFPTNMMTLRNTSVGNFLDRCSISVPCHKQCEAPVGFMLTGRHGDDHHLFRISITVEQLLKSIR
;
A
#
# COMPACT_ATOMS: atom_id res chain seq x y z
N MET A 1 3.24 -10.37 14.06
CA MET A 1 4.24 -9.60 14.83
C MET A 1 3.53 -8.47 15.58
N LYS A 2 4.07 -7.99 16.71
CA LYS A 2 3.53 -6.82 17.42
C LYS A 2 3.62 -5.54 16.59
N SER A 3 2.87 -4.50 16.96
CA SER A 3 2.93 -3.17 16.36
C SER A 3 4.27 -2.47 16.62
N LEU A 4 4.62 -1.45 15.81
CA LEU A 4 5.87 -0.69 15.99
C LEU A 4 5.99 -0.06 17.39
N PRO A 5 4.91 0.55 17.96
CA PRO A 5 4.98 1.06 19.34
C PRO A 5 5.27 -0.02 20.37
N GLU A 6 4.61 -1.18 20.28
CA GLU A 6 4.83 -2.30 21.19
C GLU A 6 6.25 -2.87 21.09
N LEU A 7 6.79 -3.01 19.86
CA LEU A 7 8.16 -3.44 19.62
C LEU A 7 9.17 -2.43 20.17
N SER A 8 8.92 -1.13 19.97
CA SER A 8 9.74 -0.06 20.54
C SER A 8 9.79 -0.14 22.07
N GLN A 9 8.63 -0.37 22.71
CA GLN A 9 8.55 -0.54 24.16
C GLN A 9 9.30 -1.80 24.66
N ASP A 10 9.15 -2.93 23.95
CA ASP A 10 9.87 -4.17 24.26
C ASP A 10 11.40 -3.99 24.14
N LEU A 11 11.88 -3.26 23.11
CA LEU A 11 13.29 -2.93 22.94
C LEU A 11 13.80 -2.00 24.04
N GLN A 12 13.06 -0.92 24.38
CA GLN A 12 13.44 0.03 25.44
C GLN A 12 13.49 -0.60 26.81
N SER A 13 12.60 -1.56 27.09
CA SER A 13 12.56 -2.30 28.35
C SER A 13 13.51 -3.51 28.40
N ASN A 14 14.33 -3.72 27.39
CA ASN A 14 15.22 -4.88 27.23
C ASN A 14 14.50 -6.25 27.30
N LYS A 15 13.24 -6.29 26.93
CA LYS A 15 12.43 -7.51 26.83
C LYS A 15 12.79 -8.33 25.59
N THR A 16 13.33 -7.69 24.58
CA THR A 16 13.87 -8.27 23.35
C THR A 16 15.01 -7.39 22.83
N THR A 17 15.75 -7.91 21.86
CA THR A 17 16.81 -7.21 21.15
C THR A 17 16.47 -7.06 19.66
N ALA A 18 17.11 -6.14 18.95
CA ALA A 18 16.98 -6.00 17.50
C ALA A 18 17.37 -7.29 16.79
N ARG A 19 18.42 -7.96 17.27
CA ARG A 19 18.89 -9.25 16.74
C ARG A 19 17.82 -10.33 16.89
N GLU A 20 17.22 -10.48 18.05
CA GLU A 20 16.15 -11.47 18.28
C GLU A 20 14.93 -11.22 17.40
N LEU A 21 14.48 -9.97 17.26
CA LEU A 21 13.38 -9.61 16.37
C LEU A 21 13.70 -9.97 14.91
N LEU A 22 14.93 -9.73 14.46
CA LEU A 22 15.36 -10.06 13.12
C LEU A 22 15.40 -11.58 12.88
N GLU A 23 15.95 -12.37 13.83
CA GLU A 23 16.00 -13.83 13.68
C GLU A 23 14.60 -14.44 13.65
N LEU A 24 13.62 -13.91 14.42
CA LEU A 24 12.22 -14.30 14.30
C LEU A 24 11.63 -14.03 12.89
N CYS A 25 12.04 -12.94 12.24
CA CYS A 25 11.66 -12.69 10.84
C CYS A 25 12.28 -13.75 9.92
N PHE A 26 13.56 -14.03 10.07
CA PHE A 26 14.28 -15.01 9.24
C PHE A 26 13.73 -16.44 9.41
N GLU A 27 13.37 -16.84 10.64
CA GLU A 27 12.71 -18.13 10.89
C GLU A 27 11.41 -18.25 10.08
N LYS A 28 10.56 -17.21 10.08
CA LYS A 28 9.32 -17.21 9.33
C LYS A 28 9.53 -17.17 7.81
N ILE A 29 10.51 -16.42 7.34
CA ILE A 29 10.87 -16.34 5.92
C ILE A 29 11.38 -17.68 5.41
N SER A 30 12.21 -18.37 6.19
CA SER A 30 12.83 -19.65 5.80
C SER A 30 11.90 -20.86 5.98
N ASN A 31 10.72 -20.69 6.58
CA ASN A 31 9.76 -21.77 6.77
C ASN A 31 9.25 -22.28 5.41
N PRO A 32 9.55 -23.53 5.03
CA PRO A 32 9.16 -24.07 3.72
C PRO A 32 7.63 -24.24 3.54
N ALA A 33 6.88 -24.28 4.64
CA ALA A 33 5.41 -24.32 4.61
C ALA A 33 4.79 -22.90 4.53
N GLY A 34 5.61 -21.84 4.64
CA GLY A 34 5.19 -20.45 4.57
C GLY A 34 5.30 -19.85 3.16
N GLU A 35 5.16 -18.55 3.11
CA GLU A 35 5.17 -17.78 1.85
C GLU A 35 6.48 -17.00 1.61
N GLY A 36 7.49 -17.15 2.48
CA GLY A 36 8.73 -16.38 2.42
C GLY A 36 9.42 -16.42 1.06
N ALA A 37 9.51 -17.61 0.44
CA ALA A 37 10.13 -17.80 -0.88
C ALA A 37 9.38 -17.09 -2.03
N ARG A 38 8.09 -16.72 -1.85
CA ARG A 38 7.29 -15.96 -2.82
C ARG A 38 7.11 -14.51 -2.42
N ALA A 39 7.18 -14.20 -1.12
CA ALA A 39 7.03 -12.85 -0.59
C ALA A 39 8.31 -12.01 -0.74
N PHE A 40 9.47 -12.65 -0.77
CA PHE A 40 10.78 -11.98 -0.90
C PHE A 40 11.49 -12.40 -2.20
N LEU A 41 12.05 -11.42 -2.90
CA LEU A 41 12.96 -11.64 -4.04
C LEU A 41 14.40 -11.81 -3.57
N SER A 42 14.77 -11.13 -2.48
CA SER A 42 16.06 -11.29 -1.82
C SER A 42 15.96 -11.02 -0.32
N VAL A 43 16.79 -11.71 0.45
CA VAL A 43 16.90 -11.55 1.90
C VAL A 43 18.35 -11.23 2.24
N SER A 44 18.58 -10.15 2.98
CA SER A 44 19.90 -9.59 3.25
C SER A 44 20.45 -10.09 4.60
N HIS A 45 20.62 -11.41 4.77
CA HIS A 45 20.96 -12.03 6.07
C HIS A 45 22.11 -11.35 6.82
N ASP A 46 23.29 -11.26 6.21
CA ASP A 46 24.49 -10.75 6.90
C ASP A 46 24.42 -9.24 7.12
N LYS A 47 23.94 -8.48 6.12
CA LYS A 47 23.76 -7.02 6.25
C LYS A 47 22.76 -6.68 7.33
N ALA A 48 21.59 -7.37 7.35
CA ALA A 48 20.55 -7.13 8.34
C ALA A 48 21.01 -7.50 9.77
N ARG A 49 21.75 -8.61 9.92
CA ARG A 49 22.36 -9.00 11.20
C ARG A 49 23.33 -7.95 11.71
N ALA A 50 24.24 -7.48 10.85
CA ALA A 50 25.18 -6.42 11.22
C ALA A 50 24.46 -5.11 11.61
N GLN A 51 23.35 -4.74 10.91
CA GLN A 51 22.53 -3.60 11.29
C GLN A 51 21.87 -3.80 12.65
N ALA A 52 21.27 -4.97 12.89
CA ALA A 52 20.61 -5.26 14.16
C ALA A 52 21.59 -5.21 15.35
N ASP A 53 22.77 -5.84 15.21
CA ASP A 53 23.83 -5.83 16.23
C ASP A 53 24.33 -4.40 16.52
N ALA A 54 24.46 -3.57 15.49
CA ALA A 54 24.81 -2.16 15.65
C ALA A 54 23.76 -1.40 16.44
N MET A 55 22.46 -1.62 16.15
CA MET A 55 21.37 -0.96 16.87
C MET A 55 21.31 -1.42 18.34
N ASP A 56 21.52 -2.70 18.61
CA ASP A 56 21.61 -3.23 19.97
C ASP A 56 22.79 -2.61 20.74
N SER A 57 23.93 -2.40 20.09
CA SER A 57 25.10 -1.76 20.69
C SER A 57 24.86 -0.28 20.99
N LEU A 58 24.23 0.45 20.07
CA LEU A 58 23.86 1.86 20.27
C LEU A 58 22.85 2.00 21.39
N ARG A 59 21.83 1.14 21.48
CA ARG A 59 20.84 1.15 22.54
C ARG A 59 21.47 0.91 23.92
N LYS A 60 22.41 -0.02 24.05
CA LYS A 60 23.15 -0.26 25.30
C LYS A 60 23.96 0.96 25.77
N SER A 61 24.38 1.81 24.86
CA SER A 61 25.09 3.08 25.19
C SER A 61 24.15 4.28 25.34
N GLY A 62 22.83 4.12 25.13
CA GLY A 62 21.85 5.22 25.15
C GLY A 62 22.02 6.19 23.97
N SER A 63 22.51 5.69 22.82
CA SER A 63 22.81 6.49 21.64
C SER A 63 22.05 6.03 20.40
N GLU A 64 20.94 5.30 20.59
CA GLU A 64 20.09 4.89 19.49
C GLU A 64 19.49 6.08 18.72
N PRO A 65 19.46 6.04 17.38
CA PRO A 65 19.04 7.18 16.57
C PRO A 65 17.54 7.50 16.68
N SER A 66 16.73 6.53 17.08
CA SER A 66 15.30 6.72 17.35
C SER A 66 14.76 5.65 18.29
N ALA A 67 13.56 5.88 18.81
CA ALA A 67 12.84 4.88 19.63
C ALA A 67 12.53 3.57 18.85
N TYR A 68 12.55 3.62 17.52
CA TYR A 68 12.24 2.50 16.61
C TYR A 68 13.49 1.82 16.05
N ALA A 69 14.68 2.27 16.46
CA ALA A 69 15.93 1.69 16.00
C ALA A 69 16.02 0.18 16.32
N GLY A 70 16.38 -0.61 15.33
CA GLY A 70 16.47 -2.06 15.43
C GLY A 70 15.20 -2.82 15.00
N ILE A 71 14.09 -2.14 14.71
CA ILE A 71 12.89 -2.83 14.26
C ILE A 71 13.05 -3.29 12.80
N PRO A 72 12.79 -4.58 12.49
CA PRO A 72 12.92 -5.13 11.15
C PRO A 72 11.74 -4.75 10.25
N ILE A 73 12.04 -4.16 9.09
CA ILE A 73 11.09 -3.80 8.03
C ILE A 73 11.54 -4.33 6.68
N SER A 74 10.62 -4.47 5.74
CA SER A 74 10.92 -4.90 4.37
C SER A 74 10.67 -3.79 3.35
N VAL A 75 11.24 -3.94 2.16
CA VAL A 75 11.23 -2.91 1.12
C VAL A 75 10.71 -3.50 -0.19
N LYS A 76 9.72 -2.86 -0.79
CA LYS A 76 9.22 -3.21 -2.12
C LYS A 76 10.33 -3.07 -3.17
N ASP A 77 10.41 -3.97 -4.12
CA ASP A 77 11.53 -4.10 -5.07
C ASP A 77 11.71 -2.93 -6.06
N LEU A 78 10.93 -1.88 -5.94
CA LEU A 78 11.06 -0.68 -6.80
C LEU A 78 11.87 0.46 -6.19
N TYR A 79 12.33 0.34 -4.94
CA TYR A 79 13.15 1.36 -4.28
C TYR A 79 14.64 1.16 -4.55
N ASP A 80 15.35 2.24 -4.80
CA ASP A 80 16.81 2.24 -4.79
C ASP A 80 17.33 2.05 -3.36
N VAL A 81 18.09 0.97 -3.18
CA VAL A 81 18.83 0.66 -1.96
C VAL A 81 20.31 0.58 -2.38
N LYS A 82 21.15 1.41 -1.78
CA LYS A 82 22.59 1.49 -2.13
C LYS A 82 23.25 0.13 -2.17
N GLY A 83 23.89 -0.16 -3.30
CA GLY A 83 24.60 -1.43 -3.53
C GLY A 83 23.70 -2.63 -3.84
N GLU A 84 22.41 -2.40 -4.16
CA GLU A 84 21.45 -3.42 -4.58
C GLU A 84 20.84 -3.05 -5.94
N VAL A 85 20.48 -4.07 -6.73
CA VAL A 85 19.78 -3.87 -8.00
C VAL A 85 18.29 -3.56 -7.71
N THR A 86 17.76 -2.52 -8.35
CA THR A 86 16.33 -2.19 -8.31
C THR A 86 15.63 -2.91 -9.46
N GLY A 87 14.99 -4.05 -9.15
CA GLY A 87 14.40 -4.94 -10.16
C GLY A 87 12.97 -4.59 -10.56
N ALA A 88 12.22 -3.88 -9.70
CA ALA A 88 10.81 -3.56 -9.87
C ALA A 88 9.92 -4.79 -10.19
N GLY A 89 10.26 -5.95 -9.61
CA GLY A 89 9.56 -7.21 -9.87
C GLY A 89 9.68 -7.72 -11.31
N SER A 90 10.70 -7.29 -12.06
CA SER A 90 10.89 -7.59 -13.47
C SER A 90 12.26 -8.22 -13.76
N LYS A 91 12.30 -9.07 -14.76
CA LYS A 91 13.57 -9.58 -15.32
C LYS A 91 14.30 -8.53 -16.14
N ILE A 92 13.61 -7.55 -16.69
CA ILE A 92 14.18 -6.51 -17.57
C ILE A 92 15.25 -5.70 -16.84
N LEU A 93 15.02 -5.35 -15.57
CA LEU A 93 15.96 -4.55 -14.78
C LEU A 93 16.96 -5.39 -13.98
N SER A 94 16.85 -6.72 -13.98
CA SER A 94 17.68 -7.62 -13.16
C SER A 94 19.19 -7.55 -13.48
N THR A 95 19.54 -7.07 -14.67
CA THR A 95 20.94 -6.92 -15.15
C THR A 95 21.46 -5.49 -15.02
N ASN A 96 20.66 -4.56 -14.46
CA ASN A 96 21.12 -3.19 -14.23
C ASN A 96 22.22 -3.16 -13.17
N ALA A 97 23.01 -2.09 -13.19
CA ALA A 97 23.98 -1.82 -12.12
C ALA A 97 23.22 -1.61 -10.79
N PRO A 98 23.83 -2.01 -9.67
CA PRO A 98 23.31 -1.66 -8.35
C PRO A 98 23.19 -0.15 -8.17
N ALA A 99 22.21 0.29 -7.40
CA ALA A 99 21.99 1.71 -7.10
C ALA A 99 23.21 2.31 -6.37
N ASP A 100 23.67 3.48 -6.81
CA ASP A 100 24.81 4.18 -6.22
C ASP A 100 24.48 4.82 -4.86
N GLN A 101 23.20 5.10 -4.62
CA GLN A 101 22.70 5.73 -3.40
C GLN A 101 21.32 5.17 -3.00
N ASP A 102 20.98 5.35 -1.72
CA ASP A 102 19.64 5.06 -1.24
C ASP A 102 18.63 6.09 -1.80
N ALA A 103 17.42 5.66 -2.12
CA ALA A 103 16.29 6.59 -2.25
C ALA A 103 16.17 7.44 -0.97
N PRO A 104 15.73 8.71 -1.03
CA PRO A 104 15.61 9.56 0.16
C PRO A 104 14.80 8.94 1.30
N THR A 105 13.72 8.22 0.98
CA THR A 105 12.91 7.47 1.95
C THR A 105 13.70 6.36 2.64
N ILE A 106 14.49 5.60 1.88
CA ILE A 106 15.37 4.54 2.40
C ILE A 106 16.46 5.13 3.30
N ALA A 107 17.09 6.21 2.86
CA ALA A 107 18.13 6.90 3.64
C ALA A 107 17.58 7.39 5.00
N ARG A 108 16.38 7.98 5.02
CA ARG A 108 15.72 8.45 6.25
C ARG A 108 15.41 7.32 7.22
N LEU A 109 14.88 6.21 6.72
CA LEU A 109 14.56 5.02 7.56
C LEU A 109 15.83 4.35 8.08
N ARG A 110 16.86 4.26 7.26
CA ARG A 110 18.19 3.79 7.71
C ARG A 110 18.76 4.70 8.79
N HIS A 111 18.66 6.02 8.62
CA HIS A 111 19.11 7.00 9.62
C HIS A 111 18.31 6.90 10.92
N ALA A 112 17.02 6.59 10.86
CA ALA A 112 16.19 6.32 12.04
C ALA A 112 16.50 4.96 12.69
N GLY A 113 17.37 4.14 12.09
CA GLY A 113 17.84 2.87 12.66
C GLY A 113 16.98 1.65 12.34
N PHE A 114 16.03 1.73 11.41
CA PHE A 114 15.28 0.54 10.97
C PHE A 114 16.21 -0.47 10.30
N VAL A 115 15.95 -1.76 10.53
CA VAL A 115 16.71 -2.88 9.95
C VAL A 115 16.01 -3.40 8.70
N PHE A 116 16.68 -3.39 7.55
CA PHE A 116 16.10 -3.88 6.30
C PHE A 116 16.30 -5.39 6.16
N VAL A 117 15.18 -6.15 6.21
CA VAL A 117 15.19 -7.62 6.12
C VAL A 117 15.52 -8.09 4.70
N GLY A 118 14.94 -7.42 3.70
CA GLY A 118 15.10 -7.79 2.30
C GLY A 118 14.13 -7.06 1.39
N ARG A 119 14.16 -7.45 0.10
CA ARG A 119 13.33 -6.87 -0.97
C ARG A 119 12.11 -7.75 -1.21
N ASN A 120 10.93 -7.14 -1.18
CA ASN A 120 9.68 -7.86 -1.38
C ASN A 120 9.33 -7.99 -2.86
N ASN A 121 8.74 -9.14 -3.18
CA ASN A 121 8.06 -9.37 -4.44
C ASN A 121 6.91 -8.36 -4.64
N MET A 122 6.65 -8.03 -5.89
CA MET A 122 5.64 -7.09 -6.30
C MET A 122 5.12 -7.43 -7.70
N VAL A 123 3.98 -6.89 -8.10
CA VAL A 123 3.57 -6.92 -9.51
C VAL A 123 4.64 -6.22 -10.35
N GLU A 124 5.00 -6.80 -11.48
CA GLU A 124 5.97 -6.22 -12.41
C GLU A 124 5.64 -4.76 -12.71
N PHE A 125 6.61 -3.86 -12.52
CA PHE A 125 6.48 -2.40 -12.69
C PHE A 125 5.25 -1.78 -12.00
N ALA A 126 4.78 -2.39 -10.92
CA ALA A 126 3.63 -1.95 -10.13
C ALA A 126 2.28 -1.86 -10.91
N TYR A 127 2.15 -2.48 -12.09
CA TYR A 127 1.05 -2.21 -13.02
C TYR A 127 -0.14 -3.17 -12.92
N ALA A 128 -0.52 -3.63 -11.73
CA ALA A 128 -1.83 -4.26 -11.48
C ALA A 128 -2.22 -4.25 -9.99
N GLY A 129 -3.54 -4.33 -9.73
CA GLY A 129 -4.11 -4.48 -8.39
C GLY A 129 -4.24 -5.93 -7.89
N ILE A 130 -4.06 -6.91 -8.77
CA ILE A 130 -4.26 -8.36 -8.48
C ILE A 130 -3.15 -8.93 -7.58
N GLY A 131 -1.90 -8.52 -7.75
CA GLY A 131 -0.77 -8.99 -6.94
C GLY A 131 -0.02 -10.19 -7.53
N MET A 132 -0.33 -10.64 -8.74
CA MET A 132 0.38 -11.71 -9.42
C MET A 132 1.68 -11.22 -10.05
N ASN A 133 2.69 -12.09 -10.08
CA ASN A 133 3.94 -11.89 -10.80
C ASN A 133 4.33 -13.20 -11.49
N SER A 134 4.38 -13.19 -12.82
CA SER A 134 4.69 -14.36 -13.64
C SER A 134 6.18 -14.78 -13.58
N HIS A 135 7.06 -13.87 -13.19
CA HIS A 135 8.51 -14.12 -13.15
C HIS A 135 8.96 -14.78 -11.85
N PHE A 136 8.36 -14.37 -10.71
CA PHE A 136 8.83 -14.72 -9.37
C PHE A 136 7.76 -15.42 -8.53
N GLY A 137 6.60 -15.75 -9.14
CA GLY A 137 5.48 -16.38 -8.45
C GLY A 137 4.66 -15.39 -7.63
N THR A 138 3.55 -15.90 -7.08
CA THR A 138 2.56 -15.08 -6.36
C THR A 138 2.44 -15.57 -4.93
N PRO A 139 2.70 -14.72 -3.90
CA PRO A 139 2.49 -15.11 -2.52
C PRO A 139 0.99 -15.20 -2.21
N LYS A 140 0.62 -16.15 -1.36
CA LYS A 140 -0.76 -16.40 -0.93
C LYS A 140 -1.03 -15.69 0.39
N ILE A 141 -2.22 -15.11 0.54
CA ILE A 141 -2.61 -14.46 1.80
C ILE A 141 -2.84 -15.49 2.94
N PRO A 142 -2.85 -15.06 4.22
CA PRO A 142 -3.12 -15.95 5.35
C PRO A 142 -4.52 -16.57 5.30
N TYR A 143 -5.52 -15.80 4.86
CA TYR A 143 -6.89 -16.28 4.74
C TYR A 143 -7.02 -17.34 3.62
N ASP A 144 -7.63 -18.48 3.96
CA ASP A 144 -7.92 -19.56 3.01
C ASP A 144 -6.70 -19.96 2.15
N ARG A 145 -5.54 -20.05 2.79
CA ARG A 145 -4.23 -20.28 2.13
C ARG A 145 -4.18 -21.59 1.34
N ALA A 146 -4.93 -22.61 1.78
CA ALA A 146 -4.98 -23.91 1.09
C ALA A 146 -5.51 -23.76 -0.34
N ASN A 147 -6.54 -22.94 -0.55
CA ASN A 147 -7.09 -22.64 -1.87
C ASN A 147 -6.27 -21.59 -2.64
N GLY A 148 -5.36 -20.89 -1.97
CA GLY A 148 -4.42 -19.98 -2.61
C GLY A 148 -5.07 -18.72 -3.17
N ARG A 149 -5.35 -17.73 -2.29
CA ARG A 149 -5.96 -16.47 -2.71
C ARG A 149 -4.94 -15.40 -3.03
N ILE A 150 -5.28 -14.50 -3.97
CA ILE A 150 -4.42 -13.40 -4.40
C ILE A 150 -4.13 -12.43 -3.25
N PRO A 151 -2.90 -11.88 -3.18
CA PRO A 151 -2.51 -10.93 -2.14
C PRO A 151 -3.02 -9.51 -2.36
N GLY A 152 -3.52 -9.21 -3.57
CA GLY A 152 -3.65 -7.83 -4.00
C GLY A 152 -2.28 -7.20 -4.31
N GLY A 153 -2.30 -6.13 -5.07
CA GLY A 153 -1.07 -5.49 -5.58
C GLY A 153 -1.18 -3.97 -5.67
N SER A 154 -0.03 -3.48 -6.01
CA SER A 154 1.20 -4.10 -6.48
C SER A 154 2.20 -4.46 -5.35
N THR A 155 1.98 -4.06 -4.09
CA THR A 155 2.85 -4.37 -2.94
C THR A 155 2.54 -5.76 -2.36
N SER A 156 2.48 -6.79 -3.22
CA SER A 156 1.99 -8.13 -2.89
C SER A 156 2.83 -8.85 -1.83
N GLY A 157 4.13 -9.00 -2.06
CA GLY A 157 5.04 -9.67 -1.14
C GLY A 157 5.18 -8.95 0.20
N GLY A 158 5.20 -7.60 0.17
CA GLY A 158 5.28 -6.79 1.39
C GLY A 158 4.08 -6.96 2.30
N ALA A 159 2.86 -6.97 1.74
CA ALA A 159 1.64 -7.16 2.52
C ALA A 159 1.58 -8.55 3.16
N VAL A 160 1.92 -9.61 2.41
CA VAL A 160 2.00 -10.97 2.96
C VAL A 160 3.10 -11.08 4.02
N ALA A 161 4.26 -10.45 3.80
CA ALA A 161 5.36 -10.45 4.77
C ALA A 161 4.93 -9.84 6.12
N VAL A 162 4.17 -8.73 6.11
CA VAL A 162 3.63 -8.12 7.34
C VAL A 162 2.56 -9.01 7.96
N ALA A 163 1.62 -9.50 7.18
CA ALA A 163 0.52 -10.34 7.68
C ALA A 163 1.01 -11.64 8.33
N ASP A 164 2.05 -12.27 7.79
CA ASP A 164 2.68 -13.47 8.35
C ASP A 164 3.75 -13.16 9.42
N GLY A 165 4.04 -11.86 9.64
CA GLY A 165 5.03 -11.42 10.62
C GLY A 165 6.48 -11.73 10.24
N MET A 166 6.79 -11.76 8.96
CA MET A 166 8.15 -11.83 8.39
C MET A 166 8.86 -10.47 8.40
N ALA A 167 8.11 -9.41 8.66
CA ALA A 167 8.57 -8.05 8.91
C ALA A 167 7.54 -7.33 9.78
N ALA A 168 7.96 -6.32 10.56
CA ALA A 168 7.04 -5.53 11.38
C ALA A 168 6.18 -4.57 10.55
N ALA A 169 6.73 -4.11 9.44
CA ALA A 169 6.07 -3.27 8.45
C ALA A 169 6.80 -3.35 7.12
N THR A 170 6.24 -2.77 6.06
CA THR A 170 6.85 -2.73 4.74
C THR A 170 6.66 -1.37 4.07
N LEU A 171 7.61 -1.02 3.21
CA LEU A 171 7.50 0.12 2.29
C LEU A 171 6.87 -0.34 0.99
N GLY A 172 5.84 0.36 0.58
CA GLY A 172 5.14 0.17 -0.68
C GLY A 172 5.08 1.43 -1.54
N SER A 173 4.43 1.33 -2.67
CA SER A 173 4.02 2.46 -3.51
C SER A 173 2.55 2.33 -3.84
N ASP A 174 1.88 3.45 -4.12
CA ASP A 174 0.45 3.48 -4.41
C ASP A 174 0.15 4.46 -5.54
N THR A 175 -0.15 3.92 -6.72
CA THR A 175 -0.51 4.66 -7.93
C THR A 175 -2.02 4.62 -8.21
N GLY A 176 -2.66 3.50 -7.86
CA GLY A 176 -4.10 3.29 -8.00
C GLY A 176 -4.70 2.48 -6.86
N GLY A 177 -3.92 2.26 -5.76
CA GLY A 177 -4.34 1.47 -4.60
C GLY A 177 -3.28 0.51 -4.07
N SER A 178 -2.06 0.57 -4.58
CA SER A 178 -1.06 -0.49 -4.38
C SER A 178 -0.48 -0.63 -2.96
N CYS A 179 -0.80 0.26 -2.02
CA CYS A 179 -0.63 0.03 -0.58
C CYS A 179 -1.94 -0.47 0.06
N ARG A 180 -3.08 0.08 -0.34
CA ARG A 180 -4.38 -0.12 0.29
C ARG A 180 -5.05 -1.42 -0.13
N ILE A 181 -4.99 -1.81 -1.41
CA ILE A 181 -5.54 -3.06 -1.93
C ILE A 181 -4.89 -4.27 -1.23
N PRO A 182 -3.55 -4.43 -1.26
CA PRO A 182 -2.93 -5.57 -0.61
C PRO A 182 -3.10 -5.55 0.92
N ALA A 183 -3.18 -4.37 1.53
CA ALA A 183 -3.51 -4.27 2.95
C ALA A 183 -4.92 -4.81 3.25
N ALA A 184 -5.93 -4.45 2.44
CA ALA A 184 -7.29 -4.95 2.58
C ALA A 184 -7.35 -6.47 2.43
N PHE A 185 -6.70 -7.04 1.41
CA PHE A 185 -6.71 -8.48 1.14
C PHE A 185 -5.89 -9.31 2.13
N CYS A 186 -4.85 -8.73 2.72
CA CYS A 186 -4.04 -9.39 3.74
C CYS A 186 -4.51 -9.15 5.19
N GLY A 187 -5.56 -8.33 5.40
CA GLY A 187 -6.10 -8.03 6.72
C GLY A 187 -5.19 -7.16 7.58
N ILE A 188 -4.40 -6.29 6.97
CA ILE A 188 -3.50 -5.32 7.63
C ILE A 188 -3.90 -3.87 7.26
N THR A 189 -3.19 -2.90 7.81
CA THR A 189 -3.40 -1.47 7.51
C THR A 189 -2.43 -1.01 6.42
N GLY A 190 -2.93 -0.27 5.42
CA GLY A 190 -2.12 0.32 4.37
C GLY A 190 -2.47 1.77 4.12
N TYR A 191 -1.45 2.60 3.95
CA TYR A 191 -1.59 4.04 3.83
C TYR A 191 -1.01 4.57 2.51
N LYS A 192 -1.74 5.48 1.90
CA LYS A 192 -1.33 6.30 0.76
C LYS A 192 -1.31 7.77 1.20
N PRO A 193 -0.16 8.42 1.30
CA PRO A 193 -0.10 9.86 1.58
C PRO A 193 -0.62 10.70 0.42
N THR A 194 -0.84 11.98 0.65
CA THR A 194 -0.86 12.99 -0.40
C THR A 194 0.42 12.85 -1.24
N ALA A 195 0.35 12.86 -2.58
CA ALA A 195 1.47 12.45 -3.43
C ALA A 195 2.77 13.26 -3.17
N SER A 196 2.64 14.56 -2.90
CA SER A 196 3.78 15.45 -2.65
C SER A 196 4.42 15.29 -1.25
N ARG A 197 3.78 14.55 -0.32
CA ARG A 197 4.22 14.47 1.08
C ARG A 197 5.51 13.68 1.24
N VAL A 198 5.63 12.55 0.57
CA VAL A 198 6.80 11.67 0.64
C VAL A 198 7.54 11.69 -0.70
N PRO A 199 8.85 11.95 -0.73
CA PRO A 199 9.59 11.97 -1.98
C PRO A 199 9.61 10.60 -2.66
N ILE A 200 9.38 10.59 -3.98
CA ILE A 200 9.41 9.40 -4.84
C ILE A 200 10.72 9.27 -5.65
N ALA A 201 11.68 10.16 -5.44
CA ALA A 201 13.00 10.03 -6.05
C ALA A 201 13.64 8.70 -5.65
N GLY A 202 14.30 8.03 -6.60
CA GLY A 202 14.87 6.70 -6.38
C GLY A 202 13.83 5.56 -6.34
N LEU A 203 12.62 5.79 -6.85
CA LEU A 203 11.63 4.75 -7.11
C LEU A 203 11.50 4.53 -8.63
N THR A 204 11.43 3.26 -9.05
CA THR A 204 11.02 2.95 -10.42
C THR A 204 9.59 3.40 -10.64
N PRO A 205 9.30 4.32 -11.59
CA PRO A 205 7.98 4.93 -11.72
C PRO A 205 6.98 4.02 -12.42
N LEU A 206 5.70 4.15 -12.05
CA LEU A 206 4.57 3.72 -12.88
C LEU A 206 3.89 4.94 -13.51
N SER A 207 3.60 5.95 -12.70
CA SER A 207 2.92 7.18 -13.15
C SER A 207 3.43 8.39 -12.37
N PHE A 208 4.13 9.29 -13.03
CA PHE A 208 4.70 10.50 -12.40
C PHE A 208 3.65 11.38 -11.73
N SER A 209 2.40 11.36 -12.26
CA SER A 209 1.30 12.17 -11.74
C SER A 209 0.55 11.53 -10.57
N LEU A 210 0.64 10.19 -10.39
CA LEU A 210 -0.19 9.45 -9.43
C LEU A 210 0.61 8.71 -8.37
N ASP A 211 1.90 8.44 -8.59
CA ASP A 211 2.73 7.67 -7.68
C ASP A 211 2.86 8.35 -6.31
N SER A 212 2.71 7.56 -5.29
CA SER A 212 3.03 7.93 -3.91
C SER A 212 3.76 6.78 -3.21
N ALA A 213 4.68 7.12 -2.31
CA ALA A 213 5.37 6.16 -1.46
C ALA A 213 4.62 6.06 -0.14
N GLY A 214 4.20 4.86 0.26
CA GLY A 214 3.41 4.67 1.47
C GLY A 214 3.76 3.38 2.21
N PRO A 215 3.53 3.33 3.53
CA PRO A 215 3.78 2.16 4.36
C PRO A 215 2.56 1.24 4.46
N LEU A 216 2.83 -0.04 4.76
CA LEU A 216 1.85 -1.00 5.26
C LEU A 216 2.34 -1.55 6.61
N GLY A 217 1.42 -1.73 7.56
CA GLY A 217 1.73 -2.22 8.91
C GLY A 217 0.50 -2.82 9.59
N ASN A 218 0.66 -3.22 10.86
CA ASN A 218 -0.39 -3.89 11.62
C ASN A 218 -1.42 -2.93 12.25
N SER A 219 -1.20 -1.61 12.14
CA SER A 219 -2.10 -0.59 12.69
C SER A 219 -1.93 0.76 11.99
N VAL A 220 -2.90 1.64 12.19
CA VAL A 220 -2.83 3.05 11.76
C VAL A 220 -1.58 3.73 12.31
N GLU A 221 -1.25 3.50 13.58
CA GLU A 221 -0.09 4.10 14.23
C GLU A 221 1.23 3.62 13.61
N CYS A 222 1.34 2.34 13.21
CA CYS A 222 2.49 1.83 12.46
C CYS A 222 2.69 2.60 11.15
N CYS A 223 1.60 2.82 10.40
CA CYS A 223 1.66 3.58 9.15
C CYS A 223 2.07 5.03 9.40
N ALA A 224 1.53 5.66 10.44
CA ALA A 224 1.83 7.05 10.77
C ALA A 224 3.30 7.28 11.20
N ILE A 225 3.88 6.35 11.95
CA ILE A 225 5.30 6.37 12.34
C ILE A 225 6.19 6.32 11.09
N LEU A 226 5.95 5.34 10.21
CA LEU A 226 6.74 5.19 9.00
C LEU A 226 6.55 6.36 8.04
N ASP A 227 5.32 6.85 7.87
CA ASP A 227 5.02 8.00 7.02
C ASP A 227 5.77 9.25 7.50
N ALA A 228 5.77 9.54 8.80
CA ALA A 228 6.51 10.66 9.36
C ALA A 228 8.03 10.55 9.07
N VAL A 229 8.63 9.39 9.30
CA VAL A 229 10.05 9.16 9.00
C VAL A 229 10.32 9.29 7.49
N MET A 230 9.48 8.70 6.64
CA MET A 230 9.61 8.78 5.18
C MET A 230 9.47 10.22 4.67
N ALA A 231 8.57 11.01 5.26
CA ALA A 231 8.40 12.43 4.97
C ALA A 231 9.54 13.31 5.48
N GLY A 232 10.38 12.80 6.40
CA GLY A 232 11.45 13.56 7.06
C GLY A 232 10.95 14.42 8.21
N GLU A 233 9.82 14.03 8.79
CA GLU A 233 9.23 14.69 9.96
C GLU A 233 9.59 13.95 11.26
N ASN A 234 9.48 14.66 12.37
CA ASN A 234 9.57 14.03 13.67
C ASN A 234 8.33 13.18 13.94
N VAL A 235 8.52 11.96 14.40
CA VAL A 235 7.42 11.13 14.86
C VAL A 235 6.77 11.77 16.09
N ARG A 236 5.45 11.96 16.04
CA ARG A 236 4.66 12.56 17.12
C ARG A 236 3.60 11.57 17.59
N THR A 237 3.27 11.63 18.87
CA THR A 237 2.10 10.92 19.40
C THR A 237 0.84 11.48 18.73
N ILE A 238 0.03 10.59 18.19
CA ILE A 238 -1.22 10.97 17.51
C ILE A 238 -2.35 10.90 18.53
N THR A 239 -2.98 12.04 18.79
CA THR A 239 -4.16 12.11 19.67
C THR A 239 -5.40 11.79 18.84
N PRO A 240 -6.18 10.74 19.19
CA PRO A 240 -7.44 10.43 18.53
C PRO A 240 -8.43 11.61 18.57
N VAL A 241 -9.34 11.67 17.62
CA VAL A 241 -10.45 12.63 17.60
C VAL A 241 -11.63 12.03 18.34
N ASP A 242 -12.37 12.83 19.13
CA ASP A 242 -13.65 12.39 19.73
C ASP A 242 -14.65 12.01 18.63
N THR A 243 -15.35 10.90 18.83
CA THR A 243 -16.30 10.36 17.84
C THR A 243 -17.37 11.38 17.43
N LYS A 244 -17.85 12.20 18.38
CA LYS A 244 -18.86 13.24 18.15
C LYS A 244 -18.38 14.43 17.32
N GLN A 245 -17.08 14.54 17.09
CA GLN A 245 -16.45 15.57 16.27
C GLN A 245 -16.13 15.07 14.87
N ILE A 246 -16.32 13.78 14.60
CA ILE A 246 -16.00 13.17 13.30
C ILE A 246 -17.26 13.19 12.42
N ARG A 247 -17.09 13.75 11.22
CA ARG A 247 -18.13 13.80 10.19
C ARG A 247 -17.63 13.17 8.90
N LEU A 248 -18.24 12.05 8.50
CA LEU A 248 -17.82 11.25 7.36
C LEU A 248 -18.92 11.24 6.27
N ALA A 249 -18.48 11.14 5.00
CA ALA A 249 -19.40 10.98 3.89
C ALA A 249 -19.23 9.63 3.19
N ILE A 250 -20.34 9.00 2.79
CA ILE A 250 -20.35 7.82 1.91
C ILE A 250 -20.76 8.28 0.52
N PRO A 251 -19.87 8.30 -0.49
CA PRO A 251 -20.25 8.49 -1.88
C PRO A 251 -21.10 7.30 -2.33
N GLU A 252 -22.31 7.56 -2.85
CA GLU A 252 -23.18 6.47 -3.34
C GLU A 252 -22.82 6.04 -4.77
N THR A 253 -22.27 6.95 -5.56
CA THR A 253 -21.94 6.73 -6.98
C THR A 253 -20.64 5.97 -7.14
N LEU A 254 -20.59 4.99 -8.02
CA LEU A 254 -19.44 4.19 -8.44
C LEU A 254 -18.90 3.25 -7.35
N VAL A 255 -18.49 3.80 -6.21
CA VAL A 255 -17.72 3.06 -5.19
C VAL A 255 -18.55 2.06 -4.38
N MET A 256 -19.88 2.21 -4.40
CA MET A 256 -20.83 1.29 -3.76
C MET A 256 -21.48 0.31 -4.74
N ASP A 257 -21.19 0.40 -6.03
CA ASP A 257 -21.79 -0.47 -7.05
C ASP A 257 -21.20 -1.88 -6.99
N SER A 258 -22.02 -2.90 -7.21
CA SER A 258 -21.62 -4.29 -7.39
C SER A 258 -20.60 -4.77 -6.34
N LEU A 259 -20.87 -4.52 -5.07
CA LEU A 259 -20.10 -5.06 -3.95
C LEU A 259 -20.42 -6.54 -3.76
N ASP A 260 -19.41 -7.35 -3.44
CA ASP A 260 -19.65 -8.69 -2.90
C ASP A 260 -20.43 -8.60 -1.60
N ASP A 261 -21.35 -9.57 -1.35
CA ASP A 261 -22.19 -9.59 -0.14
C ASP A 261 -21.36 -9.52 1.16
N ALA A 262 -20.22 -10.23 1.19
CA ALA A 262 -19.31 -10.20 2.34
C ALA A 262 -18.70 -8.82 2.57
N VAL A 263 -18.37 -8.10 1.48
CA VAL A 263 -17.83 -6.73 1.55
C VAL A 263 -18.90 -5.77 2.02
N ALA A 264 -20.11 -5.82 1.44
CA ALA A 264 -21.23 -4.98 1.83
C ALA A 264 -21.59 -5.19 3.32
N ALA A 265 -21.72 -6.45 3.75
CA ALA A 265 -22.05 -6.77 5.14
C ALA A 265 -20.99 -6.29 6.14
N ALA A 266 -19.70 -6.43 5.82
CA ALA A 266 -18.61 -5.95 6.68
C ALA A 266 -18.57 -4.42 6.75
N PHE A 267 -18.81 -3.74 5.63
CA PHE A 267 -18.88 -2.28 5.56
C PHE A 267 -20.08 -1.74 6.35
N ASP A 268 -21.27 -2.30 6.15
CA ASP A 268 -22.49 -1.87 6.86
C ASP A 268 -22.38 -2.08 8.38
N ARG A 269 -21.80 -3.20 8.83
CA ARG A 269 -21.50 -3.41 10.27
C ARG A 269 -20.58 -2.32 10.80
N SER A 270 -19.57 -1.95 10.03
CA SER A 270 -18.62 -0.90 10.41
C SER A 270 -19.28 0.47 10.50
N VAL A 271 -20.10 0.83 9.51
CA VAL A 271 -20.90 2.07 9.52
C VAL A 271 -21.82 2.12 10.73
N ALA A 272 -22.55 1.03 11.02
CA ALA A 272 -23.42 0.95 12.18
C ALA A 272 -22.65 1.13 13.50
N ALA A 273 -21.49 0.51 13.65
CA ALA A 273 -20.66 0.64 14.85
C ALA A 273 -20.17 2.08 15.07
N LEU A 274 -19.71 2.74 14.00
CA LEU A 274 -19.27 4.14 14.04
C LEU A 274 -20.43 5.08 14.39
N THR A 275 -21.59 4.89 13.77
CA THR A 275 -22.80 5.69 14.06
C THR A 275 -23.26 5.52 15.51
N ASN A 276 -23.26 4.28 16.02
CA ASN A 276 -23.62 4.00 17.42
C ASN A 276 -22.62 4.62 18.41
N ALA A 277 -21.37 4.81 18.01
CA ALA A 277 -20.35 5.50 18.79
C ALA A 277 -20.44 7.05 18.71
N GLY A 278 -21.37 7.58 17.91
CA GLY A 278 -21.62 9.01 17.79
C GLY A 278 -20.94 9.70 16.59
N VAL A 279 -20.34 8.95 15.67
CA VAL A 279 -19.81 9.52 14.42
C VAL A 279 -20.96 9.91 13.50
N GLU A 280 -20.96 11.13 12.98
CA GLU A 280 -21.92 11.58 11.96
C GLU A 280 -21.53 11.00 10.60
N ILE A 281 -22.42 10.21 9.99
CA ILE A 281 -22.18 9.61 8.67
C ILE A 281 -23.32 10.00 7.73
N VAL A 282 -22.98 10.64 6.61
CA VAL A 282 -23.93 11.13 5.61
C VAL A 282 -23.69 10.45 4.27
N ARG A 283 -24.74 9.92 3.64
CA ARG A 283 -24.67 9.46 2.25
C ARG A 283 -24.82 10.64 1.31
N ILE A 284 -23.93 10.74 0.31
CA ILE A 284 -23.91 11.85 -0.65
C ILE A 284 -23.93 11.34 -2.10
N PRO A 285 -24.73 11.97 -2.97
CA PRO A 285 -24.71 11.66 -4.40
C PRO A 285 -23.49 12.32 -5.06
N PHE A 286 -22.33 11.69 -4.99
CA PHE A 286 -21.12 12.21 -5.62
C PHE A 286 -21.08 11.79 -7.10
N VAL A 287 -21.97 12.39 -7.92
CA VAL A 287 -22.25 11.96 -9.30
C VAL A 287 -21.05 12.08 -10.24
N GLU A 288 -20.11 12.99 -9.97
CA GLU A 288 -18.90 13.21 -10.76
C GLU A 288 -17.95 11.99 -10.77
N LEU A 289 -18.07 11.10 -9.78
CA LEU A 289 -17.32 9.85 -9.78
C LEU A 289 -17.73 8.93 -10.95
N ALA A 290 -18.96 9.06 -11.48
CA ALA A 290 -19.39 8.30 -12.66
C ALA A 290 -18.63 8.69 -13.95
N GLU A 291 -18.00 9.86 -13.97
CA GLU A 291 -17.21 10.30 -15.12
C GLU A 291 -15.82 9.64 -15.19
N LEU A 292 -15.29 9.16 -14.06
CA LEU A 292 -13.93 8.63 -13.97
C LEU A 292 -13.63 7.48 -14.96
N PRO A 293 -14.52 6.49 -15.19
CA PRO A 293 -14.29 5.46 -16.19
C PRO A 293 -14.14 6.02 -17.61
N TYR A 294 -14.95 7.02 -17.97
CA TYR A 294 -14.87 7.67 -19.29
C TYR A 294 -13.61 8.52 -19.43
N ILE A 295 -13.27 9.31 -18.42
CA ILE A 295 -12.06 10.15 -18.41
C ILE A 295 -10.81 9.27 -18.59
N ASN A 296 -10.76 8.11 -17.95
CA ASN A 296 -9.63 7.19 -18.01
C ASN A 296 -9.74 6.11 -19.11
N ARG A 297 -10.69 6.19 -20.05
CA ARG A 297 -11.00 5.15 -21.04
C ARG A 297 -9.84 4.75 -21.96
N LEU A 298 -8.88 5.65 -22.17
CA LEU A 298 -7.66 5.38 -22.94
C LEU A 298 -6.49 4.85 -22.10
N GLY A 299 -6.76 4.46 -20.84
CA GLY A 299 -5.77 3.93 -19.90
C GLY A 299 -5.27 4.95 -18.87
N GLY A 300 -5.76 6.19 -18.92
CA GLY A 300 -5.46 7.25 -17.96
C GLY A 300 -3.97 7.65 -17.94
N PHE A 301 -3.54 8.26 -16.85
CA PHE A 301 -2.15 8.68 -16.64
C PHE A 301 -1.18 7.50 -16.68
N ALA A 302 -1.54 6.38 -16.02
CA ALA A 302 -0.66 5.23 -15.93
C ALA A 302 -0.24 4.65 -17.29
N ALA A 303 -1.13 4.66 -18.29
CA ALA A 303 -0.79 4.15 -19.62
C ALA A 303 0.22 5.05 -20.33
N SER A 304 -0.04 6.37 -20.43
CA SER A 304 0.85 7.32 -21.13
C SER A 304 2.20 7.44 -20.44
N GLU A 305 2.19 7.59 -19.12
CA GLU A 305 3.40 7.89 -18.34
C GLU A 305 4.31 6.67 -18.26
N SER A 306 3.72 5.47 -18.05
CA SER A 306 4.50 4.24 -18.11
C SER A 306 5.06 3.99 -19.53
N TYR A 307 4.26 4.20 -20.58
CA TYR A 307 4.77 4.07 -21.95
C TYR A 307 5.94 5.02 -22.23
N ALA A 308 5.86 6.26 -21.77
CA ALA A 308 6.95 7.23 -21.95
C ALA A 308 8.28 6.74 -21.32
N TRP A 309 8.20 6.07 -20.19
CA TRP A 309 9.38 5.49 -19.51
C TRP A 309 9.83 4.19 -20.15
N HIS A 310 8.91 3.34 -20.61
CA HIS A 310 9.18 1.98 -21.08
C HIS A 310 9.41 1.84 -22.60
N LYS A 311 9.15 2.88 -23.41
CA LYS A 311 9.11 2.78 -24.88
C LYS A 311 10.32 2.07 -25.51
N ASP A 312 11.53 2.34 -25.00
CA ASP A 312 12.76 1.76 -25.53
C ASP A 312 12.93 0.29 -25.11
N PHE A 313 12.50 -0.07 -23.91
CA PHE A 313 12.44 -1.47 -23.47
C PHE A 313 11.39 -2.26 -24.27
N LEU A 314 10.20 -1.70 -24.47
CA LEU A 314 9.14 -2.35 -25.25
C LEU A 314 9.56 -2.60 -26.70
N ALA A 315 10.24 -1.64 -27.31
CA ALA A 315 10.72 -1.78 -28.70
C ALA A 315 11.70 -2.94 -28.88
N ASN A 316 12.51 -3.25 -27.85
CA ASN A 316 13.62 -4.20 -27.98
C ASN A 316 13.43 -5.48 -27.17
N ARG A 317 12.60 -5.48 -26.12
CA ARG A 317 12.50 -6.54 -25.12
C ARG A 317 11.07 -6.85 -24.68
N MET A 318 10.06 -6.64 -25.54
CA MET A 318 8.64 -6.85 -25.25
C MET A 318 8.34 -8.27 -24.74
N ASN A 319 9.03 -9.27 -25.25
CA ASN A 319 8.87 -10.68 -24.88
C ASN A 319 9.42 -11.04 -23.49
N GLU A 320 10.13 -10.13 -22.83
CA GLU A 320 10.64 -10.31 -21.47
C GLU A 320 9.69 -9.77 -20.39
N TYR A 321 8.66 -9.00 -20.79
CA TYR A 321 7.61 -8.55 -19.87
C TYR A 321 6.64 -9.67 -19.52
N ASP A 322 6.01 -9.55 -18.35
CA ASP A 322 4.72 -10.21 -18.12
C ASP A 322 3.75 -9.74 -19.24
N PRO A 323 3.15 -10.67 -20.02
CA PRO A 323 2.31 -10.29 -21.16
C PRO A 323 1.16 -9.35 -20.78
N ARG A 324 0.59 -9.53 -19.58
CA ARG A 324 -0.49 -8.70 -19.04
C ARG A 324 -0.02 -7.29 -18.68
N VAL A 325 1.23 -7.13 -18.28
CA VAL A 325 1.83 -5.83 -17.96
C VAL A 325 2.32 -5.14 -19.22
N GLY A 326 3.13 -5.82 -20.04
CA GLY A 326 3.67 -5.24 -21.28
C GLY A 326 2.58 -4.73 -22.24
N SER A 327 1.50 -5.51 -22.42
CA SER A 327 0.37 -5.13 -23.26
C SER A 327 -0.36 -3.86 -22.76
N ARG A 328 -0.46 -3.70 -21.43
CA ARG A 328 -1.10 -2.51 -20.84
C ARG A 328 -0.22 -1.26 -20.97
N ILE A 329 1.08 -1.40 -20.76
CA ILE A 329 2.04 -0.30 -20.98
C ILE A 329 2.01 0.13 -22.46
N ALA A 330 2.02 -0.83 -23.39
CA ALA A 330 2.00 -0.55 -24.83
C ALA A 330 0.76 0.23 -25.29
N LYS A 331 -0.39 0.11 -24.60
CA LYS A 331 -1.59 0.92 -24.90
C LYS A 331 -1.35 2.43 -24.79
N GLY A 332 -0.39 2.86 -23.98
CA GLY A 332 -0.03 4.27 -23.85
C GLY A 332 0.46 4.92 -25.15
N ALA A 333 0.99 4.13 -26.10
CA ALA A 333 1.40 4.61 -27.43
C ALA A 333 0.23 5.21 -28.25
N ALA A 334 -1.01 4.79 -27.97
CA ALA A 334 -2.19 5.26 -28.70
C ALA A 334 -2.75 6.59 -28.15
N GLN A 335 -2.30 7.05 -26.99
CA GLN A 335 -2.71 8.34 -26.43
C GLN A 335 -1.91 9.47 -27.09
N SER A 336 -2.63 10.43 -27.68
CA SER A 336 -2.02 11.65 -28.22
C SER A 336 -1.69 12.66 -27.10
N ALA A 337 -0.85 13.65 -27.41
CA ALA A 337 -0.62 14.77 -26.48
C ALA A 337 -1.92 15.52 -26.16
N ALA A 338 -2.86 15.64 -27.10
CA ALA A 338 -4.15 16.28 -26.87
C ALA A 338 -5.01 15.48 -25.88
N ASP A 339 -5.03 14.14 -25.98
CA ASP A 339 -5.73 13.26 -25.03
C ASP A 339 -5.15 13.41 -23.62
N TYR A 340 -3.82 13.44 -23.51
CA TYR A 340 -3.16 13.59 -22.21
C TYR A 340 -3.43 14.97 -21.59
N ILE A 341 -3.40 16.06 -22.38
CA ILE A 341 -3.74 17.40 -21.90
C ILE A 341 -5.20 17.45 -21.42
N THR A 342 -6.13 16.86 -22.22
CA THR A 342 -7.53 16.75 -21.83
C THR A 342 -7.68 16.01 -20.51
N LEU A 343 -6.97 14.88 -20.32
CA LEU A 343 -6.95 14.12 -19.08
C LEU A 343 -6.48 14.98 -17.88
N CYS A 344 -5.44 15.80 -18.06
CA CYS A 344 -4.96 16.72 -17.02
C CYS A 344 -6.02 17.77 -16.65
N LEU A 345 -6.68 18.38 -17.64
CA LEU A 345 -7.72 19.38 -17.41
C LEU A 345 -8.95 18.77 -16.71
N GLU A 346 -9.40 17.60 -17.13
CA GLU A 346 -10.51 16.89 -16.51
C GLU A 346 -10.18 16.49 -15.07
N ARG A 347 -8.95 16.03 -14.80
CA ARG A 347 -8.50 15.75 -13.44
C ARG A 347 -8.60 16.98 -12.55
N GLN A 348 -8.11 18.13 -13.00
CA GLN A 348 -8.18 19.38 -12.24
C GLN A 348 -9.63 19.80 -11.98
N ARG A 349 -10.52 19.68 -12.96
CA ARG A 349 -11.95 19.97 -12.83
C ARG A 349 -12.59 19.08 -11.75
N ILE A 350 -12.36 17.78 -11.81
CA ILE A 350 -12.94 16.84 -10.83
C ILE A 350 -12.35 17.05 -9.43
N ILE A 351 -11.06 17.37 -9.30
CA ILE A 351 -10.45 17.72 -8.00
C ILE A 351 -11.12 18.94 -7.39
N GLY A 352 -11.40 19.98 -8.17
CA GLY A 352 -12.09 21.18 -7.71
C GLY A 352 -13.50 20.87 -7.20
N LEU A 353 -14.32 20.17 -7.99
CA LEU A 353 -15.67 19.75 -7.61
C LEU A 353 -15.65 18.85 -6.37
N ALA A 354 -14.73 17.89 -6.31
CA ALA A 354 -14.58 17.01 -5.16
C ALA A 354 -14.24 17.78 -3.87
N ALA A 355 -13.43 18.83 -3.97
CA ALA A 355 -13.10 19.67 -2.82
C ALA A 355 -14.34 20.41 -2.28
N GLU A 356 -15.18 20.94 -3.16
CA GLU A 356 -16.41 21.63 -2.79
C GLU A 356 -17.45 20.67 -2.18
N ILE A 357 -17.72 19.54 -2.85
CA ILE A 357 -18.72 18.54 -2.41
C ILE A 357 -18.36 17.97 -1.03
N THR A 358 -17.07 17.73 -0.80
CA THR A 358 -16.61 17.08 0.44
C THR A 358 -16.13 18.04 1.52
N ALA A 359 -16.19 19.37 1.28
CA ALA A 359 -15.75 20.38 2.24
C ALA A 359 -16.39 20.27 3.64
N PRO A 360 -17.67 19.86 3.82
CA PRO A 360 -18.26 19.71 5.14
C PRO A 360 -17.79 18.48 5.93
N PHE A 361 -17.01 17.58 5.33
CA PHE A 361 -16.65 16.28 5.91
C PHE A 361 -15.16 16.18 6.18
N ASP A 362 -14.79 15.41 7.21
CA ASP A 362 -13.38 15.13 7.53
C ASP A 362 -12.78 14.13 6.55
N ALA A 363 -13.56 13.15 6.13
CA ALA A 363 -13.14 12.16 5.13
C ALA A 363 -14.38 11.59 4.39
N ILE A 364 -14.14 11.05 3.19
CA ILE A 364 -15.06 10.12 2.55
C ILE A 364 -14.69 8.69 2.93
N ILE A 365 -15.68 7.82 3.09
CA ILE A 365 -15.49 6.42 3.46
C ILE A 365 -16.15 5.48 2.46
N MET A 366 -15.51 4.35 2.21
CA MET A 366 -16.01 3.32 1.30
C MET A 366 -15.28 1.98 1.58
N PRO A 367 -15.79 0.84 1.09
CA PRO A 367 -14.98 -0.38 1.06
C PRO A 367 -13.70 -0.14 0.28
N THR A 368 -12.56 -0.62 0.79
CA THR A 368 -11.26 -0.44 0.09
C THR A 368 -11.29 -1.12 -1.28
N VAL A 369 -11.81 -2.34 -1.33
CA VAL A 369 -11.99 -3.13 -2.55
C VAL A 369 -13.43 -3.63 -2.59
N ALA A 370 -14.02 -3.68 -3.78
CA ALA A 370 -15.40 -4.07 -3.96
C ALA A 370 -15.67 -5.58 -3.81
N ILE A 371 -14.62 -6.38 -3.89
CA ILE A 371 -14.67 -7.85 -3.88
C ILE A 371 -13.79 -8.43 -2.77
N ILE A 372 -14.10 -9.64 -2.31
CA ILE A 372 -13.17 -10.43 -1.50
C ILE A 372 -12.04 -10.97 -2.38
N PRO A 373 -10.86 -11.35 -1.83
CA PRO A 373 -9.76 -11.85 -2.64
C PRO A 373 -10.13 -13.18 -3.32
N PRO A 374 -10.21 -13.24 -4.67
CA PRO A 374 -10.44 -14.49 -5.40
C PRO A 374 -9.21 -15.41 -5.31
N THR A 375 -9.39 -16.68 -5.73
CA THR A 375 -8.25 -17.60 -5.83
C THR A 375 -7.33 -17.23 -6.98
N ILE A 376 -6.04 -17.56 -6.85
CA ILE A 376 -5.04 -17.36 -7.92
C ILE A 376 -5.46 -18.12 -9.18
N GLU A 377 -5.92 -19.36 -9.03
CA GLU A 377 -6.40 -20.18 -10.14
C GLU A 377 -7.55 -19.54 -10.91
N HIS A 378 -8.53 -18.95 -10.19
CA HIS A 378 -9.67 -18.27 -10.81
C HIS A 378 -9.26 -17.08 -11.68
N VAL A 379 -8.29 -16.30 -11.23
CA VAL A 379 -7.85 -15.08 -11.95
C VAL A 379 -6.72 -15.35 -12.95
N ASP A 380 -6.25 -16.57 -13.10
CA ASP A 380 -5.19 -16.88 -14.07
C ASP A 380 -5.70 -16.99 -15.52
N ASN A 381 -6.99 -16.77 -15.73
CA ASN A 381 -7.61 -16.62 -17.04
C ASN A 381 -7.77 -15.13 -17.39
N ASP A 382 -7.35 -14.69 -18.57
CA ASP A 382 -7.38 -13.29 -19.01
C ASP A 382 -8.79 -12.69 -19.07
N ASP A 383 -9.81 -13.50 -19.43
CA ASP A 383 -11.23 -13.09 -19.42
C ASP A 383 -11.72 -12.72 -18.01
N VAL A 384 -11.10 -13.29 -16.99
CA VAL A 384 -11.39 -13.02 -15.57
C VAL A 384 -10.42 -11.98 -14.99
N TYR A 385 -9.14 -12.05 -15.37
CA TYR A 385 -8.08 -11.19 -14.84
C TYR A 385 -8.38 -9.71 -15.00
N PHE A 386 -8.69 -9.25 -16.21
CA PHE A 386 -8.88 -7.83 -16.48
C PHE A 386 -10.11 -7.25 -15.79
N PRO A 387 -11.30 -7.86 -15.83
CA PRO A 387 -12.44 -7.39 -15.05
C PRO A 387 -12.17 -7.37 -13.55
N THR A 388 -11.56 -8.42 -13.00
CA THR A 388 -11.20 -8.50 -11.58
C THR A 388 -10.20 -7.41 -11.20
N ASN A 389 -9.19 -7.16 -12.04
CA ASN A 389 -8.23 -6.07 -11.81
C ASN A 389 -8.92 -4.69 -11.77
N MET A 390 -9.90 -4.45 -12.63
CA MET A 390 -10.69 -3.22 -12.58
C MET A 390 -11.49 -3.11 -11.29
N MET A 391 -12.11 -4.20 -10.83
CA MET A 391 -12.86 -4.22 -9.56
C MET A 391 -11.97 -4.01 -8.34
N THR A 392 -10.72 -4.50 -8.36
CA THR A 392 -9.77 -4.25 -7.26
C THR A 392 -9.30 -2.80 -7.20
N LEU A 393 -9.18 -2.13 -8.35
CA LEU A 393 -8.69 -0.75 -8.46
C LEU A 393 -9.78 0.32 -8.31
N ARG A 394 -11.04 -0.01 -8.59
CA ARG A 394 -12.13 0.96 -8.75
C ARG A 394 -12.22 1.98 -7.60
N ASN A 395 -12.32 1.50 -6.37
CA ASN A 395 -12.52 2.35 -5.20
C ASN A 395 -11.24 3.10 -4.81
N THR A 396 -10.12 2.40 -4.80
CA THR A 396 -8.84 2.98 -4.36
C THR A 396 -8.33 4.05 -5.32
N SER A 397 -8.57 3.88 -6.64
CA SER A 397 -8.15 4.85 -7.67
C SER A 397 -8.76 6.24 -7.49
N VAL A 398 -9.93 6.35 -6.85
CA VAL A 398 -10.54 7.64 -6.50
C VAL A 398 -9.58 8.51 -5.69
N GLY A 399 -8.94 7.94 -4.65
CA GLY A 399 -7.98 8.66 -3.82
C GLY A 399 -6.74 9.14 -4.59
N ASN A 400 -6.24 8.33 -5.55
CA ASN A 400 -5.10 8.73 -6.40
C ASN A 400 -5.50 9.79 -7.41
N PHE A 401 -6.65 9.63 -8.08
CA PHE A 401 -7.12 10.58 -9.08
C PHE A 401 -7.37 11.95 -8.46
N LEU A 402 -7.92 12.00 -7.24
CA LEU A 402 -8.19 13.23 -6.49
C LEU A 402 -6.97 13.78 -5.74
N ASP A 403 -5.81 13.12 -5.81
CA ASP A 403 -4.60 13.43 -5.03
C ASP A 403 -4.87 13.63 -3.53
N ARG A 404 -5.59 12.71 -2.93
CA ARG A 404 -5.95 12.73 -1.51
C ARG A 404 -5.20 11.68 -0.72
N CYS A 405 -4.88 11.97 0.54
CA CYS A 405 -4.40 10.96 1.47
C CYS A 405 -5.49 9.92 1.76
N SER A 406 -5.13 8.64 1.87
CA SER A 406 -6.11 7.56 2.08
C SER A 406 -5.51 6.43 2.89
N ILE A 407 -6.31 5.82 3.76
CA ILE A 407 -5.90 4.69 4.58
C ILE A 407 -6.96 3.58 4.52
N SER A 408 -6.50 2.34 4.43
CA SER A 408 -7.33 1.15 4.55
C SER A 408 -7.07 0.48 5.88
N VAL A 409 -8.12 0.27 6.68
CA VAL A 409 -8.06 -0.47 7.94
C VAL A 409 -8.91 -1.73 7.85
N PRO A 410 -8.52 -2.87 8.45
CA PRO A 410 -9.32 -4.08 8.40
C PRO A 410 -10.66 -3.90 9.14
N CYS A 411 -11.76 -4.43 8.57
CA CYS A 411 -13.09 -4.38 9.19
C CYS A 411 -13.86 -5.72 9.19
N HIS A 412 -13.25 -6.81 8.72
CA HIS A 412 -13.81 -8.17 8.77
C HIS A 412 -13.66 -8.77 10.17
N LYS A 413 -14.51 -9.71 10.53
CA LYS A 413 -14.38 -10.51 11.75
C LYS A 413 -13.33 -11.62 11.57
N GLN A 414 -12.89 -12.16 12.70
CA GLN A 414 -12.02 -13.34 12.69
C GLN A 414 -12.68 -14.46 11.88
N CYS A 415 -11.91 -15.15 11.03
CA CYS A 415 -12.35 -16.21 10.13
C CYS A 415 -13.26 -15.78 8.96
N GLU A 416 -13.68 -14.53 8.85
CA GLU A 416 -14.32 -14.00 7.62
C GLU A 416 -13.26 -13.67 6.56
N ALA A 417 -13.69 -13.58 5.29
CA ALA A 417 -12.84 -13.07 4.22
C ALA A 417 -12.35 -11.63 4.55
N PRO A 418 -11.09 -11.32 4.28
CA PRO A 418 -10.55 -10.01 4.63
C PRO A 418 -11.22 -8.90 3.82
N VAL A 419 -11.66 -7.86 4.53
CA VAL A 419 -12.28 -6.64 3.99
C VAL A 419 -11.62 -5.43 4.62
N GLY A 420 -11.29 -4.44 3.80
CA GLY A 420 -10.76 -3.14 4.23
C GLY A 420 -11.83 -2.05 4.23
N PHE A 421 -11.86 -1.25 5.28
CA PHE A 421 -12.61 -0.01 5.41
C PHE A 421 -11.67 1.15 5.06
N MET A 422 -11.95 1.89 4.00
CA MET A 422 -11.10 2.97 3.53
C MET A 422 -11.64 4.34 3.97
N LEU A 423 -10.74 5.15 4.54
CA LEU A 423 -10.96 6.57 4.75
C LEU A 423 -10.08 7.33 3.76
N THR A 424 -10.66 8.33 3.08
CA THR A 424 -9.95 9.23 2.17
C THR A 424 -10.16 10.66 2.64
N GLY A 425 -9.10 11.27 3.14
CA GLY A 425 -9.07 12.64 3.68
C GLY A 425 -9.02 13.70 2.58
N ARG A 426 -8.76 14.93 2.95
CA ARG A 426 -8.51 16.03 2.03
C ARG A 426 -7.06 15.98 1.52
N HIS A 427 -6.81 16.65 0.41
CA HIS A 427 -5.43 16.88 -0.04
C HIS A 427 -4.62 17.63 1.02
N GLY A 428 -3.45 17.11 1.39
CA GLY A 428 -2.56 17.71 2.38
C GLY A 428 -2.96 17.55 3.84
N ASP A 429 -4.07 16.86 4.14
CA ASP A 429 -4.60 16.72 5.51
C ASP A 429 -4.23 15.37 6.15
N ASP A 430 -3.05 14.88 5.83
CA ASP A 430 -2.53 13.57 6.22
C ASP A 430 -2.55 13.35 7.74
N HIS A 431 -2.13 14.32 8.53
CA HIS A 431 -2.11 14.22 10.00
C HIS A 431 -3.52 14.12 10.59
N HIS A 432 -4.49 14.88 10.06
CA HIS A 432 -5.86 14.81 10.53
C HIS A 432 -6.49 13.45 10.18
N LEU A 433 -6.20 12.93 8.98
CA LEU A 433 -6.65 11.60 8.58
C LEU A 433 -6.13 10.52 9.54
N PHE A 434 -4.87 10.56 9.97
CA PHE A 434 -4.36 9.61 10.97
C PHE A 434 -5.10 9.70 12.30
N ARG A 435 -5.39 10.92 12.79
CA ARG A 435 -6.12 11.14 14.04
C ARG A 435 -7.51 10.51 14.03
N ILE A 436 -8.26 10.71 12.94
CA ILE A 436 -9.58 10.10 12.73
C ILE A 436 -9.44 8.58 12.60
N SER A 437 -8.48 8.13 11.83
CA SER A 437 -8.29 6.70 11.52
C SER A 437 -7.93 5.87 12.75
N ILE A 438 -7.21 6.43 13.73
CA ILE A 438 -6.97 5.76 15.01
C ILE A 438 -8.28 5.55 15.77
N THR A 439 -9.15 6.57 15.84
CA THR A 439 -10.47 6.44 16.46
C THR A 439 -11.30 5.37 15.76
N VAL A 440 -11.34 5.41 14.43
CA VAL A 440 -12.07 4.42 13.62
C VAL A 440 -11.49 3.01 13.83
N GLU A 441 -10.16 2.83 13.78
CA GLU A 441 -9.51 1.54 13.99
C GLU A 441 -9.85 0.94 15.35
N GLN A 442 -9.85 1.75 16.42
CA GLN A 442 -10.19 1.31 17.77
C GLN A 442 -11.64 0.80 17.86
N LEU A 443 -12.58 1.52 17.23
CA LEU A 443 -14.00 1.10 17.18
C LEU A 443 -14.16 -0.18 16.35
N LEU A 444 -13.53 -0.27 15.19
CA LEU A 444 -13.61 -1.46 14.34
C LEU A 444 -12.97 -2.69 15.01
N LYS A 445 -11.90 -2.53 15.79
CA LYS A 445 -11.31 -3.62 16.57
C LYS A 445 -12.27 -4.21 17.60
N SER A 446 -13.20 -3.43 18.13
CA SER A 446 -14.16 -3.90 19.13
C SER A 446 -15.28 -4.80 18.56
N ILE A 447 -15.45 -4.82 17.25
CA ILE A 447 -16.51 -5.59 16.55
C ILE A 447 -15.98 -6.72 15.63
N ARG A 448 -14.64 -6.92 15.63
CA ARG A 448 -13.92 -7.90 14.81
C ARG A 448 -13.76 -9.27 15.48
#